data_41277606be521e6a62224dad660fae72
#
_entry.id   41277606be521e6a62224dad660fae72
#
_cell.length_a   1.000
_cell.length_b   1.000
_cell.length_c   1.000
_cell.angle_alpha   90.00
_cell.angle_beta   90.00
_cell.angle_gamma   90.00
#
_symmetry.space_group_name_H-M   'P 1'
#
loop_
_entity.id
_entity.type
_entity.pdbx_description
1 polymer ?
#
loop_
_entity_poly.entity_id
_entity_poly.type
_entity_poly.pdbx_seq_one_letter_code
_entity_poly.pdbx_strand_id
1 'polypeptide(L)'
;MSDSSFAYTDERFADLQMLRYRLAGFGNLSLSQKKYVFFLSKATLVGRDITTDQFGEFNLLIRKTLEAVYTDEAVDRTTADFKGMEVYLKRVWFSNGIHHHYGCEKFVPEFSEAWFRKVVAALPRDVWERVGYTSADALLAVLCPVIFDPAVQPKRVNQAAGEDLVAT
;
A
#
# COMPACT_ATOMS: atom_id res chain seq x y z
N MET A 1 -4.09 24.99 29.82
CA MET A 1 -2.78 25.06 29.16
C MET A 1 -2.93 24.44 27.78
N SER A 2 -2.96 25.25 26.74
CA SER A 2 -2.95 24.75 25.35
C SER A 2 -1.54 24.22 25.08
N ASP A 3 -1.41 22.93 24.89
CA ASP A 3 -0.16 22.26 24.56
C ASP A 3 0.17 22.56 23.09
N SER A 4 0.83 23.69 22.87
CA SER A 4 1.14 24.24 21.54
C SER A 4 2.22 23.48 20.77
N SER A 5 2.71 22.36 21.32
CA SER A 5 3.82 21.59 20.74
C SER A 5 3.42 20.33 19.97
N PHE A 6 2.14 19.92 20.00
CA PHE A 6 1.73 18.72 19.28
C PHE A 6 1.36 19.03 17.83
N ALA A 7 2.14 18.48 16.87
CA ALA A 7 1.82 18.60 15.46
C ALA A 7 0.71 17.63 15.07
N TYR A 8 -0.45 18.16 14.68
CA TYR A 8 -1.57 17.36 14.20
C TYR A 8 -1.41 16.92 12.74
N THR A 9 -0.60 17.63 11.96
CA THR A 9 -0.24 17.24 10.59
C THR A 9 1.04 16.43 10.59
N ASP A 10 1.08 15.40 9.75
CA ASP A 10 2.25 14.55 9.52
C ASP A 10 2.64 14.63 8.03
N GLU A 11 3.06 13.54 7.43
CA GLU A 11 3.47 13.48 6.04
C GLU A 11 2.32 13.80 5.08
N ARG A 12 2.66 14.51 4.00
CA ARG A 12 1.78 14.67 2.84
C ARG A 12 2.40 13.93 1.65
N PHE A 13 1.60 13.10 0.98
CA PHE A 13 1.99 12.44 -0.26
C PHE A 13 0.81 12.43 -1.25
N ALA A 14 1.08 12.63 -2.52
CA ALA A 14 0.05 12.80 -3.53
C ALA A 14 -1.02 13.83 -3.09
N ASP A 15 -2.30 13.44 -3.12
CA ASP A 15 -3.45 14.22 -2.68
C ASP A 15 -3.84 13.98 -1.21
N LEU A 16 -3.06 13.18 -0.47
CA LEU A 16 -3.36 12.77 0.90
C LEU A 16 -2.51 13.53 1.93
N GLN A 17 -3.16 13.97 3.00
CA GLN A 17 -2.52 14.54 4.18
C GLN A 17 -2.75 13.62 5.37
N MET A 18 -1.67 13.04 5.92
CA MET A 18 -1.75 12.26 7.14
C MET A 18 -1.96 13.15 8.35
N LEU A 19 -2.91 12.75 9.20
CA LEU A 19 -3.20 13.44 10.45
C LEU A 19 -2.85 12.55 11.64
N ARG A 20 -2.34 13.21 12.67
CA ARG A 20 -2.05 12.59 13.97
C ARG A 20 -3.11 13.03 14.98
N TYR A 21 -3.46 12.13 15.85
CA TYR A 21 -4.43 12.40 16.91
C TYR A 21 -3.84 12.11 18.29
N ARG A 22 -4.17 12.94 19.26
CA ARG A 22 -3.93 12.65 20.68
C ARG A 22 -5.13 11.90 21.24
N LEU A 23 -4.86 10.82 21.93
CA LEU A 23 -5.89 10.09 22.68
C LEU A 23 -6.03 10.72 24.06
N ALA A 24 -6.89 11.73 24.17
CA ALA A 24 -7.21 12.34 25.44
C ALA A 24 -7.78 11.26 26.40
N GLY A 25 -7.28 11.25 27.62
CA GLY A 25 -7.73 10.27 28.63
C GLY A 25 -6.99 8.92 28.61
N PHE A 26 -6.14 8.61 27.61
CA PHE A 26 -5.34 7.39 27.64
C PHE A 26 -4.46 7.27 28.90
N GLY A 27 -3.96 8.41 29.39
CA GLY A 27 -3.21 8.50 30.63
C GLY A 27 -3.97 7.99 31.85
N ASN A 28 -5.30 8.14 31.89
CA ASN A 28 -6.17 7.78 33.00
C ASN A 28 -6.52 6.28 33.02
N LEU A 29 -6.20 5.54 31.99
CA LEU A 29 -6.42 4.09 31.95
C LEU A 29 -5.52 3.38 32.96
N SER A 30 -6.05 2.32 33.58
CA SER A 30 -5.24 1.40 34.39
C SER A 30 -4.17 0.70 33.55
N LEU A 31 -3.14 0.14 34.20
CA LEU A 31 -2.11 -0.61 33.52
C LEU A 31 -2.68 -1.81 32.72
N SER A 32 -3.68 -2.51 33.28
CA SER A 32 -4.35 -3.62 32.58
C SER A 32 -5.05 -3.16 31.33
N GLN A 33 -5.78 -2.05 31.38
CA GLN A 33 -6.46 -1.46 30.22
C GLN A 33 -5.44 -1.01 29.15
N LYS A 34 -4.34 -0.36 29.54
CA LYS A 34 -3.27 0.03 28.63
C LYS A 34 -2.65 -1.17 27.93
N LYS A 35 -2.35 -2.25 28.67
CA LYS A 35 -1.86 -3.51 28.08
C LYS A 35 -2.85 -4.12 27.12
N TYR A 36 -4.14 -4.15 27.48
CA TYR A 36 -5.20 -4.67 26.62
C TYR A 36 -5.26 -3.92 25.29
N VAL A 37 -5.34 -2.58 25.33
CA VAL A 37 -5.36 -1.74 24.12
C VAL A 37 -4.09 -1.93 23.27
N PHE A 38 -2.92 -2.06 23.92
CA PHE A 38 -1.67 -2.32 23.23
C PHE A 38 -1.70 -3.65 22.45
N PHE A 39 -2.16 -4.73 23.08
CA PHE A 39 -2.21 -6.04 22.41
C PHE A 39 -3.29 -6.08 21.33
N LEU A 40 -4.44 -5.42 21.51
CA LEU A 40 -5.43 -5.25 20.45
C LEU A 40 -4.85 -4.50 19.25
N SER A 41 -4.13 -3.42 19.50
CA SER A 41 -3.45 -2.66 18.43
C SER A 41 -2.44 -3.54 17.68
N LYS A 42 -1.70 -4.39 18.36
CA LYS A 42 -0.81 -5.36 17.71
C LYS A 42 -1.56 -6.40 16.90
N ALA A 43 -2.67 -6.91 17.42
CA ALA A 43 -3.50 -7.88 16.71
C ALA A 43 -4.08 -7.31 15.40
N THR A 44 -4.52 -6.04 15.40
CA THR A 44 -5.04 -5.39 14.18
C THR A 44 -3.98 -5.26 13.08
N LEU A 45 -2.69 -5.11 13.44
CA LEU A 45 -1.61 -5.07 12.46
C LEU A 45 -1.42 -6.39 11.73
N VAL A 46 -1.69 -7.52 12.39
CA VAL A 46 -1.61 -8.85 11.77
C VAL A 46 -2.75 -9.08 10.78
N GLY A 47 -3.90 -8.44 11.00
CA GLY A 47 -5.07 -8.53 10.12
C GLY A 47 -4.98 -7.71 8.80
N ARG A 48 -3.95 -6.91 8.61
CA ARG A 48 -3.81 -6.04 7.42
C ARG A 48 -3.80 -6.82 6.10
N ASP A 49 -3.19 -7.99 6.07
CA ASP A 49 -3.10 -8.80 4.87
C ASP A 49 -4.47 -9.21 4.39
N ILE A 50 -5.36 -9.58 5.31
CA ILE A 50 -6.75 -9.97 5.01
C ILE A 50 -7.50 -8.86 4.29
N THR A 51 -7.45 -7.62 4.81
CA THR A 51 -8.13 -6.48 4.19
C THR A 51 -7.61 -6.19 2.79
N THR A 52 -6.29 -6.22 2.63
CA THR A 52 -5.65 -5.98 1.33
C THR A 52 -6.02 -7.06 0.32
N ASP A 53 -6.04 -8.31 0.73
CA ASP A 53 -6.40 -9.47 -0.09
C ASP A 53 -7.86 -9.43 -0.54
N GLN A 54 -8.78 -9.07 0.37
CA GLN A 54 -10.21 -8.96 0.08
C GLN A 54 -10.57 -7.79 -0.87
N PHE A 55 -9.73 -6.77 -0.96
CA PHE A 55 -9.99 -5.61 -1.82
C PHE A 55 -9.61 -5.83 -3.28
N GLY A 56 -8.94 -6.93 -3.62
CA GLY A 56 -8.63 -7.30 -4.99
C GLY A 56 -7.58 -8.42 -5.07
N GLU A 57 -7.76 -9.30 -6.04
CA GLU A 57 -7.01 -10.53 -6.24
C GLU A 57 -5.48 -10.38 -6.17
N PHE A 58 -4.95 -9.27 -6.72
CA PHE A 58 -3.49 -9.05 -6.80
C PHE A 58 -2.97 -8.03 -5.77
N ASN A 59 -3.83 -7.40 -4.99
CA ASN A 59 -3.44 -6.30 -4.10
C ASN A 59 -2.39 -6.70 -3.07
N LEU A 60 -2.55 -7.86 -2.44
CA LEU A 60 -1.60 -8.35 -1.45
C LEU A 60 -0.25 -8.70 -2.09
N LEU A 61 -0.26 -9.32 -3.26
CA LEU A 61 0.92 -9.66 -4.02
C LEU A 61 1.68 -8.40 -4.45
N ILE A 62 0.97 -7.40 -4.99
CA ILE A 62 1.54 -6.10 -5.38
C ILE A 62 2.15 -5.42 -4.16
N ARG A 63 1.42 -5.33 -3.04
CA ARG A 63 1.92 -4.68 -1.83
C ARG A 63 3.20 -5.34 -1.35
N LYS A 64 3.23 -6.67 -1.21
CA LYS A 64 4.42 -7.41 -0.74
C LYS A 64 5.62 -7.24 -1.66
N THR A 65 5.40 -7.20 -2.97
CA THR A 65 6.48 -6.97 -3.94
C THR A 65 7.02 -5.55 -3.86
N LEU A 66 6.14 -4.54 -3.78
CA LEU A 66 6.56 -3.15 -3.61
C LEU A 66 7.27 -2.91 -2.26
N GLU A 67 6.80 -3.54 -1.17
CA GLU A 67 7.44 -3.51 0.14
C GLU A 67 8.86 -4.13 0.09
N ALA A 68 9.05 -5.21 -0.66
CA ALA A 68 10.36 -5.82 -0.86
C ALA A 68 11.31 -4.87 -1.59
N VAL A 69 10.86 -4.23 -2.67
CA VAL A 69 11.65 -3.20 -3.39
C VAL A 69 11.97 -2.01 -2.48
N TYR A 70 11.00 -1.56 -1.68
CA TYR A 70 11.14 -0.42 -0.77
C TYR A 70 12.14 -0.68 0.36
N THR A 71 12.22 -1.92 0.85
CA THR A 71 13.11 -2.30 1.96
C THR A 71 14.47 -2.78 1.52
N ASP A 72 14.68 -3.04 0.23
CA ASP A 72 15.98 -3.44 -0.31
C ASP A 72 16.96 -2.26 -0.32
N GLU A 73 18.05 -2.40 0.42
CA GLU A 73 19.10 -1.37 0.53
C GLU A 73 19.92 -1.19 -0.76
N ALA A 74 19.89 -2.17 -1.68
CA ALA A 74 20.58 -2.09 -2.96
C ALA A 74 19.86 -1.19 -3.99
N VAL A 75 18.59 -0.86 -3.76
CA VAL A 75 17.81 -0.01 -4.67
C VAL A 75 18.17 1.46 -4.45
N ASP A 76 18.54 2.14 -5.54
CA ASP A 76 18.86 3.57 -5.51
C ASP A 76 17.60 4.42 -5.26
N ARG A 77 17.51 4.96 -4.06
CA ARG A 77 16.39 5.79 -3.56
C ARG A 77 16.38 7.21 -4.11
N THR A 78 17.43 7.64 -4.80
CA THR A 78 17.54 9.02 -5.33
C THR A 78 16.82 9.19 -6.66
N THR A 79 16.54 8.10 -7.37
CA THR A 79 15.92 8.10 -8.70
C THR A 79 14.47 8.59 -8.67
N ALA A 80 14.01 9.17 -9.78
CA ALA A 80 12.62 9.57 -9.95
C ALA A 80 11.68 8.36 -9.90
N ASP A 81 12.08 7.24 -10.49
CA ASP A 81 11.30 5.99 -10.47
C ASP A 81 11.09 5.48 -9.02
N PHE A 82 12.15 5.48 -8.18
CA PHE A 82 11.98 5.06 -6.79
C PHE A 82 11.00 5.99 -6.03
N LYS A 83 11.10 7.29 -6.22
CA LYS A 83 10.21 8.26 -5.58
C LYS A 83 8.75 8.09 -6.04
N GLY A 84 8.54 7.86 -7.34
CA GLY A 84 7.22 7.54 -7.88
C GLY A 84 6.67 6.23 -7.32
N MET A 85 7.50 5.19 -7.22
CA MET A 85 7.12 3.91 -6.62
C MET A 85 6.80 4.06 -5.11
N GLU A 86 7.56 4.86 -4.38
CA GLU A 86 7.29 5.14 -2.96
C GLU A 86 5.91 5.80 -2.77
N VAL A 87 5.57 6.78 -3.59
CA VAL A 87 4.24 7.43 -3.56
C VAL A 87 3.14 6.42 -3.90
N TYR A 88 3.35 5.59 -4.91
CA TYR A 88 2.41 4.54 -5.30
C TYR A 88 2.21 3.52 -4.16
N LEU A 89 3.28 3.05 -3.53
CA LEU A 89 3.21 2.15 -2.38
C LEU A 89 2.45 2.78 -1.19
N LYS A 90 2.68 4.05 -0.90
CA LYS A 90 1.94 4.79 0.13
C LYS A 90 0.43 4.86 -0.18
N ARG A 91 0.06 5.06 -1.44
CA ARG A 91 -1.34 4.98 -1.88
C ARG A 91 -1.91 3.58 -1.71
N VAL A 92 -1.15 2.53 -2.08
CA VAL A 92 -1.55 1.13 -1.88
C VAL A 92 -1.75 0.81 -0.39
N TRP A 93 -0.88 1.27 0.48
CA TRP A 93 -1.05 1.11 1.93
C TRP A 93 -2.30 1.81 2.45
N PHE A 94 -2.52 3.05 2.02
CA PHE A 94 -3.65 3.85 2.48
C PHE A 94 -4.99 3.29 2.02
N SER A 95 -5.08 2.83 0.77
CA SER A 95 -6.31 2.34 0.15
C SER A 95 -6.52 0.83 0.26
N ASN A 96 -5.59 0.10 0.88
CA ASN A 96 -5.53 -1.37 0.92
C ASN A 96 -5.54 -2.01 -0.49
N GLY A 97 -4.95 -1.35 -1.48
CA GLY A 97 -4.87 -1.87 -2.85
C GLY A 97 -4.60 -0.78 -3.88
N ILE A 98 -4.63 -1.19 -5.15
CA ILE A 98 -4.26 -0.34 -6.29
C ILE A 98 -5.36 0.62 -6.75
N HIS A 99 -6.49 0.68 -6.05
CA HIS A 99 -7.62 1.53 -6.41
C HIS A 99 -7.87 2.57 -5.32
N HIS A 100 -8.33 3.74 -5.74
CA HIS A 100 -8.69 4.82 -4.83
C HIS A 100 -9.79 4.38 -3.85
N HIS A 101 -9.63 4.74 -2.59
CA HIS A 101 -10.49 4.25 -1.50
C HIS A 101 -11.96 4.72 -1.57
N TYR A 102 -12.23 5.85 -2.24
CA TYR A 102 -13.58 6.36 -2.50
C TYR A 102 -14.01 6.17 -3.96
N GLY A 103 -13.26 6.74 -4.91
CA GLY A 103 -13.62 6.76 -6.33
C GLY A 103 -13.46 5.41 -7.03
N CYS A 104 -12.79 4.46 -6.39
CA CYS A 104 -12.54 3.11 -6.89
C CYS A 104 -11.74 3.02 -8.20
N GLU A 105 -11.32 4.15 -8.77
CA GLU A 105 -10.45 4.18 -9.95
C GLU A 105 -9.04 3.68 -9.62
N LYS A 106 -8.39 3.10 -10.61
CA LYS A 106 -7.04 2.57 -10.49
C LYS A 106 -6.02 3.70 -10.40
N PHE A 107 -5.04 3.54 -9.51
CA PHE A 107 -3.89 4.44 -9.46
C PHE A 107 -2.98 4.27 -10.66
N VAL A 108 -2.58 5.39 -11.25
CA VAL A 108 -1.57 5.41 -12.30
C VAL A 108 -0.19 5.46 -11.66
N PRO A 109 0.73 4.52 -11.97
CA PRO A 109 2.08 4.55 -11.44
C PRO A 109 2.89 5.72 -12.04
N GLU A 110 3.68 6.40 -11.21
CA GLU A 110 4.61 7.47 -11.61
C GLU A 110 6.06 6.95 -11.70
N PHE A 111 6.21 5.66 -11.95
CA PHE A 111 7.49 4.97 -12.19
C PHE A 111 7.37 4.08 -13.43
N SER A 112 8.49 3.83 -14.11
CA SER A 112 8.48 3.06 -15.34
C SER A 112 8.41 1.55 -15.10
N GLU A 113 7.70 0.84 -15.99
CA GLU A 113 7.67 -0.62 -15.98
C GLU A 113 9.08 -1.22 -16.16
N ALA A 114 9.91 -0.60 -17.02
CA ALA A 114 11.28 -1.07 -17.25
C ALA A 114 12.12 -1.00 -15.98
N TRP A 115 12.03 0.07 -15.22
CA TRP A 115 12.70 0.19 -13.93
C TRP A 115 12.16 -0.85 -12.93
N PHE A 116 10.85 -1.00 -12.84
CA PHE A 116 10.22 -1.96 -11.93
C PHE A 116 10.67 -3.40 -12.21
N ARG A 117 10.65 -3.80 -13.49
CA ARG A 117 11.17 -5.11 -13.92
C ARG A 117 12.61 -5.32 -13.49
N LYS A 118 13.46 -4.32 -13.70
CA LYS A 118 14.88 -4.38 -13.35
C LYS A 118 15.09 -4.58 -11.86
N VAL A 119 14.42 -3.79 -11.01
CA VAL A 119 14.61 -3.87 -9.55
C VAL A 119 14.03 -5.14 -8.97
N VAL A 120 12.85 -5.59 -9.42
CA VAL A 120 12.25 -6.83 -8.97
C VAL A 120 13.09 -8.04 -9.36
N ALA A 121 13.64 -8.07 -10.57
CA ALA A 121 14.55 -9.15 -11.02
C ALA A 121 15.85 -9.23 -10.19
N ALA A 122 16.27 -8.11 -9.59
CA ALA A 122 17.46 -8.04 -8.75
C ALA A 122 17.21 -8.43 -7.27
N LEU A 123 15.93 -8.53 -6.85
CA LEU A 123 15.60 -8.92 -5.48
C LEU A 123 16.08 -10.34 -5.15
N PRO A 124 16.32 -10.66 -3.87
CA PRO A 124 16.62 -12.01 -3.42
C PRO A 124 15.55 -13.03 -3.84
N ARG A 125 16.00 -14.22 -4.21
CA ARG A 125 15.14 -15.31 -4.71
C ARG A 125 13.96 -15.64 -3.80
N ASP A 126 14.16 -15.61 -2.51
CA ASP A 126 13.13 -15.90 -1.52
C ASP A 126 11.94 -14.92 -1.54
N VAL A 127 12.08 -13.74 -2.16
CA VAL A 127 10.99 -12.75 -2.28
C VAL A 127 9.85 -13.31 -3.13
N TRP A 128 10.15 -13.84 -4.33
CA TRP A 128 9.10 -14.43 -5.18
C TRP A 128 8.72 -15.84 -4.77
N GLU A 129 9.63 -16.62 -4.16
CA GLU A 129 9.30 -17.94 -3.63
C GLU A 129 8.28 -17.86 -2.48
N ARG A 130 8.40 -16.87 -1.58
CA ARG A 130 7.44 -16.65 -0.49
C ARG A 130 6.03 -16.32 -0.96
N VAL A 131 5.88 -15.76 -2.15
CA VAL A 131 4.59 -15.47 -2.74
C VAL A 131 4.15 -16.49 -3.78
N GLY A 132 4.85 -17.64 -3.87
CA GLY A 132 4.44 -18.80 -4.67
C GLY A 132 4.92 -18.80 -6.11
N TYR A 133 5.90 -17.96 -6.48
CA TYR A 133 6.44 -17.89 -7.83
C TYR A 133 7.82 -18.55 -7.95
N THR A 134 8.08 -19.18 -9.08
CA THR A 134 9.34 -19.90 -9.34
C THR A 134 10.45 -18.98 -9.85
N SER A 135 10.12 -17.79 -10.34
CA SER A 135 11.07 -16.80 -10.86
C SER A 135 10.51 -15.38 -10.79
N ALA A 136 11.39 -14.40 -10.84
CA ALA A 136 11.01 -12.99 -10.97
C ALA A 136 10.21 -12.73 -12.26
N ASP A 137 10.56 -13.39 -13.37
CA ASP A 137 9.85 -13.23 -14.63
C ASP A 137 8.40 -13.72 -14.54
N ALA A 138 8.17 -14.85 -13.87
CA ALA A 138 6.83 -15.39 -13.66
C ALA A 138 5.99 -14.43 -12.81
N LEU A 139 6.56 -13.85 -11.74
CA LEU A 139 5.91 -12.83 -10.93
C LEU A 139 5.61 -11.56 -11.74
N LEU A 140 6.57 -11.06 -12.49
CA LEU A 140 6.44 -9.85 -13.30
C LEU A 140 5.44 -10.01 -14.45
N ALA A 141 5.32 -11.22 -15.02
CA ALA A 141 4.30 -11.50 -16.04
C ALA A 141 2.86 -11.30 -15.52
N VAL A 142 2.64 -11.54 -14.23
CA VAL A 142 1.36 -11.29 -13.57
C VAL A 142 1.22 -9.83 -13.13
N LEU A 143 2.23 -9.26 -12.48
CA LEU A 143 2.12 -7.94 -11.86
C LEU A 143 2.14 -6.79 -12.86
N CYS A 144 2.96 -6.84 -13.91
CA CYS A 144 3.11 -5.70 -14.81
C CYS A 144 1.83 -5.32 -15.55
N PRO A 145 1.05 -6.24 -16.12
CA PRO A 145 -0.25 -5.89 -16.70
C PRO A 145 -1.20 -5.25 -15.68
N VAL A 146 -1.22 -5.82 -14.46
CA VAL A 146 -2.12 -5.31 -13.41
C VAL A 146 -1.71 -3.92 -12.92
N ILE A 147 -0.43 -3.60 -12.85
CA ILE A 147 0.05 -2.29 -12.38
C ILE A 147 -0.02 -1.24 -13.50
N PHE A 148 0.47 -1.56 -14.70
CA PHE A 148 0.78 -0.57 -15.73
C PHE A 148 -0.28 -0.47 -16.84
N ASP A 149 -1.06 -1.52 -17.12
CA ASP A 149 -2.11 -1.44 -18.13
C ASP A 149 -3.40 -0.85 -17.53
N PRO A 150 -3.84 0.35 -17.95
CA PRO A 150 -5.04 0.99 -17.43
C PRO A 150 -6.33 0.22 -17.76
N ALA A 151 -6.32 -0.66 -18.77
CA ALA A 151 -7.48 -1.49 -19.13
C ALA A 151 -7.64 -2.73 -18.24
N VAL A 152 -6.57 -3.14 -17.54
CA VAL A 152 -6.61 -4.29 -16.63
C VAL A 152 -7.04 -3.83 -15.26
N GLN A 153 -8.17 -4.33 -14.77
CA GLN A 153 -8.78 -3.96 -13.49
C GLN A 153 -8.92 -2.44 -13.31
N PRO A 154 -9.61 -1.74 -14.21
CA PRO A 154 -9.68 -0.27 -14.19
C PRO A 154 -10.39 0.28 -12.94
N LYS A 155 -11.30 -0.53 -12.33
CA LYS A 155 -12.06 -0.17 -11.14
C LYS A 155 -12.12 -1.32 -10.14
N ARG A 156 -12.23 -1.00 -8.85
CA ARG A 156 -12.32 -2.00 -7.79
C ARG A 156 -13.66 -2.72 -7.73
N VAL A 157 -14.77 -2.01 -7.91
CA VAL A 157 -16.12 -2.54 -7.61
C VAL A 157 -16.85 -2.99 -8.85
N ASN A 158 -16.93 -2.18 -9.88
CA ASN A 158 -17.60 -2.51 -11.13
C ASN A 158 -16.64 -2.34 -12.31
N GLN A 159 -16.40 -3.42 -13.04
CA GLN A 159 -15.46 -3.44 -14.15
C GLN A 159 -16.12 -3.06 -15.48
N ALA A 160 -17.46 -3.14 -15.58
CA ALA A 160 -18.17 -2.81 -16.80
C ALA A 160 -18.28 -1.29 -17.01
N ALA A 161 -17.99 -0.83 -18.21
CA ALA A 161 -18.12 0.57 -18.55
C ALA A 161 -19.61 1.00 -18.49
N GLY A 162 -19.89 2.08 -17.79
CA GLY A 162 -21.24 2.64 -17.67
C GLY A 162 -22.15 1.96 -16.64
N GLU A 163 -21.65 0.96 -15.93
CA GLU A 163 -22.41 0.26 -14.88
C GLU A 163 -21.95 0.64 -13.47
N ASP A 164 -21.50 1.85 -13.28
CA ASP A 164 -21.12 2.32 -11.96
C ASP A 164 -22.30 2.37 -11.00
N LEU A 165 -22.19 1.71 -9.87
CA LEU A 165 -23.13 1.81 -8.75
C LEU A 165 -22.98 3.15 -8.01
N VAL A 166 -22.55 4.21 -8.66
CA VAL A 166 -22.57 5.54 -8.08
C VAL A 166 -24.03 5.97 -8.06
N ALA A 167 -24.66 5.86 -6.91
CA ALA A 167 -25.93 6.50 -6.68
C ALA A 167 -25.74 8.01 -6.90
N THR A 168 -26.37 8.53 -7.91
CA THR A 168 -26.52 9.95 -8.14
C THR A 168 -27.42 10.57 -7.08
#